data_08fa134cbb6e5154a817130ca03e1b38
#
_entry.id   08fa134cbb6e5154a817130ca03e1b38
#
_cell.length_a   1.000
_cell.length_b   1.000
_cell.length_c   1.000
_cell.angle_alpha   90.00
_cell.angle_beta   90.00
_cell.angle_gamma   90.00
#
_symmetry.space_group_name_H-M   'P 1'
#
loop_
_entity.id
_entity.type
_entity.pdbx_description
1 polymer ?
#
loop_
_entity_poly.entity_id
_entity_poly.type
_entity_poly.pdbx_seq_one_letter_code
_entity_poly.pdbx_strand_id
1 'polypeptide(L)'
;MRLFIIMLLLLPLLSGCETVKKGVQSVTDSLDFDKARAKSTEETALPTPEARLKSGISQYEEGNYANAQRLIQGALGEGLASRTDQARAYKYLAFIYCVTDRVAQCRQEFSNAIAADPKFSLSPAEAGHPTWGPVYRNVRGR
;
A
#
# COMPACT_ATOMS: atom_id res chain seq x y z
N MET A 1 6.20 44.51 30.60
CA MET A 1 5.54 45.81 30.35
C MET A 1 4.33 45.57 29.49
N ARG A 2 3.19 45.76 30.14
CA ARG A 2 1.85 46.13 29.66
C ARG A 2 1.14 45.12 28.77
N LEU A 3 0.21 44.35 29.31
CA LEU A 3 -1.15 44.78 29.74
C LEU A 3 -2.03 45.18 28.54
N PHE A 4 -3.09 44.48 28.35
CA PHE A 4 -4.46 44.98 28.33
C PHE A 4 -5.37 43.82 27.86
N ILE A 5 -6.06 43.17 28.78
CA ILE A 5 -7.36 43.51 29.34
C ILE A 5 -8.49 43.10 28.39
N ILE A 6 -9.11 41.98 28.74
CA ILE A 6 -10.53 41.83 29.08
C ILE A 6 -11.50 42.48 28.07
N MET A 7 -12.25 41.63 27.42
CA MET A 7 -13.66 41.91 27.24
C MET A 7 -14.48 40.62 27.35
N LEU A 8 -15.07 40.55 28.51
CA LEU A 8 -16.13 39.70 29.00
C LEU A 8 -17.46 40.19 28.41
N LEU A 9 -18.48 39.33 28.47
CA LEU A 9 -19.91 39.55 28.26
C LEU A 9 -20.36 39.27 26.80
N LEU A 10 -21.31 38.43 26.51
CA LEU A 10 -22.58 38.10 27.11
C LEU A 10 -23.14 36.83 26.43
N LEU A 11 -23.64 35.91 27.22
CA LEU A 11 -24.66 34.94 26.80
C LEU A 11 -25.95 35.66 26.43
N PRO A 12 -26.78 35.04 25.56
CA PRO A 12 -27.94 34.43 26.18
C PRO A 12 -28.27 33.02 25.71
N LEU A 13 -28.69 32.28 26.67
CA LEU A 13 -29.51 31.10 26.64
C LEU A 13 -30.75 31.32 25.79
N LEU A 14 -31.01 30.45 24.85
CA LEU A 14 -32.35 30.21 24.36
C LEU A 14 -32.58 28.72 24.23
N SER A 15 -33.25 28.20 25.19
CA SER A 15 -33.98 26.96 25.21
C SER A 15 -34.92 26.86 24.03
N GLY A 16 -34.85 25.79 23.34
CA GLY A 16 -35.80 25.39 22.32
C GLY A 16 -36.01 23.88 22.40
N CYS A 17 -36.73 23.45 23.43
CA CYS A 17 -37.42 22.16 23.41
C CYS A 17 -38.58 22.27 22.43
N GLU A 18 -38.55 21.53 21.36
CA GLU A 18 -39.76 21.22 20.60
C GLU A 18 -39.90 19.71 20.44
N THR A 19 -40.81 19.27 21.24
CA THR A 19 -41.54 18.01 21.23
C THR A 19 -42.19 17.80 19.86
N VAL A 20 -41.86 16.78 19.16
CA VAL A 20 -42.65 16.36 18.00
C VAL A 20 -43.14 14.95 18.11
N LYS A 21 -44.41 14.93 18.05
CA LYS A 21 -45.36 13.87 17.93
C LYS A 21 -44.99 12.79 16.88
N LYS A 22 -45.15 11.56 17.39
CA LYS A 22 -45.72 10.37 16.75
C LYS A 22 -46.12 10.54 15.29
N GLY A 23 -45.44 9.78 14.46
CA GLY A 23 -45.97 9.26 13.22
C GLY A 23 -45.53 7.82 13.12
N VAL A 24 -46.41 6.94 13.59
CA VAL A 24 -46.35 5.50 13.32
C VAL A 24 -46.70 5.31 11.86
N GLN A 25 -45.74 4.94 11.06
CA GLN A 25 -46.02 4.34 9.76
C GLN A 25 -45.20 3.10 9.58
N SER A 26 -45.94 2.08 9.62
CA SER A 26 -45.77 0.66 9.47
C SER A 26 -44.97 0.27 8.22
N VAL A 27 -43.95 -0.60 8.46
CA VAL A 27 -43.72 -1.86 7.76
C VAL A 27 -43.80 -1.81 6.23
N THR A 28 -42.66 -1.79 5.60
CA THR A 28 -42.22 -2.64 4.48
C THR A 28 -40.90 -2.10 3.93
N ASP A 29 -39.77 -2.41 4.58
CA ASP A 29 -38.47 -2.30 3.95
C ASP A 29 -37.50 -3.29 4.61
N SER A 30 -37.82 -4.58 4.45
CA SER A 30 -36.94 -5.66 4.89
C SER A 30 -36.06 -6.22 3.78
N LEU A 31 -35.81 -5.45 2.71
CA LEU A 31 -35.08 -5.96 1.54
C LEU A 31 -33.82 -5.14 1.16
N ASP A 32 -33.51 -4.04 1.85
CA ASP A 32 -32.29 -3.26 1.56
C ASP A 32 -31.17 -3.42 2.59
N PHE A 33 -31.38 -4.18 3.67
CA PHE A 33 -30.38 -4.37 4.70
C PHE A 33 -29.28 -5.37 4.31
N ASP A 34 -29.57 -6.30 3.40
CA ASP A 34 -28.58 -7.28 2.92
C ASP A 34 -27.60 -6.69 1.91
N LYS A 35 -28.01 -5.69 1.13
CA LYS A 35 -27.14 -5.03 0.14
C LYS A 35 -26.17 -4.03 0.77
N ALA A 36 -26.55 -3.43 1.90
CA ALA A 36 -25.67 -2.55 2.67
C ALA A 36 -24.65 -3.34 3.48
N ARG A 37 -25.01 -4.55 3.92
CA ARG A 37 -24.11 -5.43 4.69
C ARG A 37 -23.01 -6.05 3.83
N ALA A 38 -23.27 -6.32 2.56
CA ALA A 38 -22.27 -6.85 1.62
C ALA A 38 -21.18 -5.82 1.28
N LYS A 39 -21.46 -4.50 1.41
CA LYS A 39 -20.50 -3.45 1.13
C LYS A 39 -19.65 -3.02 2.32
N SER A 40 -20.08 -3.35 3.54
CA SER A 40 -19.35 -3.00 4.77
C SER A 40 -18.41 -4.10 5.27
N THR A 41 -18.42 -5.29 4.63
CA THR A 41 -17.53 -6.39 5.01
C THR A 41 -16.19 -6.37 4.28
N GLU A 42 -16.03 -5.48 3.30
CA GLU A 42 -14.79 -5.37 2.48
C GLU A 42 -13.77 -4.36 3.06
N GLU A 43 -14.14 -3.60 4.09
CA GLU A 43 -13.33 -2.47 4.59
C GLU A 43 -12.52 -2.77 5.86
N THR A 44 -12.53 -4.03 6.35
CA THR A 44 -11.78 -4.37 7.58
C THR A 44 -10.84 -5.57 7.42
N ALA A 45 -10.71 -6.13 6.24
CA ALA A 45 -9.69 -7.13 5.98
C ALA A 45 -8.34 -6.44 5.79
N LEU A 46 -7.33 -6.82 6.58
CA LEU A 46 -5.95 -6.41 6.34
C LEU A 46 -5.59 -6.71 4.88
N PRO A 47 -4.89 -5.80 4.18
CA PRO A 47 -4.53 -6.01 2.79
C PRO A 47 -3.72 -7.31 2.66
N THR A 48 -4.08 -8.16 1.69
CA THR A 48 -3.35 -9.39 1.43
C THR A 48 -1.90 -9.09 1.03
N PRO A 49 -0.98 -10.07 1.17
CA PRO A 49 0.41 -9.90 0.72
C PRO A 49 0.50 -9.45 -0.76
N GLU A 50 -0.37 -9.97 -1.62
CA GLU A 50 -0.44 -9.61 -3.03
C GLU A 50 -0.92 -8.17 -3.25
N ALA A 51 -1.94 -7.75 -2.51
CA ALA A 51 -2.42 -6.36 -2.54
C ALA A 51 -1.32 -5.40 -2.04
N ARG A 52 -0.60 -5.79 -1.00
CA ARG A 52 0.53 -5.03 -0.47
C ARG A 52 1.68 -4.94 -1.48
N LEU A 53 2.01 -6.04 -2.17
CA LEU A 53 2.99 -6.04 -3.25
C LEU A 53 2.57 -5.08 -4.37
N LYS A 54 1.32 -5.13 -4.80
CA LYS A 54 0.78 -4.22 -5.82
C LYS A 54 0.93 -2.76 -5.41
N SER A 55 0.57 -2.42 -4.18
CA SER A 55 0.73 -1.07 -3.64
C SER A 55 2.21 -0.65 -3.60
N GLY A 56 3.11 -1.56 -3.22
CA GLY A 56 4.55 -1.31 -3.22
C GLY A 56 5.10 -1.03 -4.61
N ILE A 57 4.62 -1.75 -5.63
CA ILE A 57 5.01 -1.51 -7.03
C ILE A 57 4.51 -0.13 -7.50
N SER A 58 3.27 0.25 -7.17
CA SER A 58 2.75 1.58 -7.49
C SER A 58 3.61 2.69 -6.86
N GLN A 59 4.02 2.52 -5.61
CA GLN A 59 4.91 3.46 -4.93
C GLN A 59 6.30 3.55 -5.59
N TYR A 60 6.81 2.45 -6.13
CA TYR A 60 8.03 2.45 -6.92
C TYR A 60 7.87 3.25 -8.22
N GLU A 61 6.78 3.06 -8.94
CA GLU A 61 6.46 3.77 -10.18
C GLU A 61 6.28 5.28 -9.96
N GLU A 62 5.81 5.68 -8.78
CA GLU A 62 5.72 7.06 -8.32
C GLU A 62 7.06 7.66 -7.85
N GLY A 63 8.13 6.84 -7.77
CA GLY A 63 9.44 7.26 -7.25
C GLY A 63 9.55 7.26 -5.73
N ASN A 64 8.54 6.80 -5.01
CA ASN A 64 8.50 6.74 -3.55
C ASN A 64 9.25 5.50 -3.03
N TYR A 65 10.55 5.40 -3.30
CA TYR A 65 11.35 4.18 -3.10
C TYR A 65 11.36 3.67 -1.65
N ALA A 66 11.40 4.55 -0.66
CA ALA A 66 11.40 4.14 0.74
C ALA A 66 10.08 3.46 1.14
N ASN A 67 8.93 4.00 0.70
CA ASN A 67 7.63 3.41 0.96
C ASN A 67 7.43 2.12 0.15
N ALA A 68 7.83 2.12 -1.12
CA ALA A 68 7.85 0.93 -1.97
C ALA A 68 8.62 -0.23 -1.32
N GLN A 69 9.85 0.04 -0.87
CA GLN A 69 10.68 -0.95 -0.20
C GLN A 69 9.99 -1.56 1.01
N ARG A 70 9.42 -0.71 1.89
CA ARG A 70 8.72 -1.17 3.10
C ARG A 70 7.52 -2.05 2.77
N LEU A 71 6.71 -1.66 1.79
CA LEU A 71 5.52 -2.42 1.37
C LEU A 71 5.90 -3.76 0.74
N ILE A 72 6.90 -3.79 -0.14
CA ILE A 72 7.33 -5.01 -0.82
C ILE A 72 7.98 -5.98 0.17
N GLN A 73 8.82 -5.49 1.08
CA GLN A 73 9.39 -6.32 2.16
C GLN A 73 8.30 -6.88 3.08
N GLY A 74 7.28 -6.07 3.41
CA GLY A 74 6.12 -6.54 4.17
C GLY A 74 5.37 -7.67 3.47
N ALA A 75 5.11 -7.53 2.17
CA ALA A 75 4.47 -8.57 1.36
C ALA A 75 5.26 -9.89 1.36
N LEU A 76 6.58 -9.82 1.21
CA LEU A 76 7.46 -10.99 1.28
C LEU A 76 7.44 -11.62 2.69
N GLY A 77 7.47 -10.80 3.74
CA GLY A 77 7.45 -11.26 5.13
C GLY A 77 6.14 -11.92 5.54
N GLU A 78 5.02 -11.49 4.96
CA GLU A 78 3.70 -12.10 5.16
C GLU A 78 3.50 -13.39 4.36
N GLY A 79 4.33 -13.64 3.35
CA GLY A 79 4.32 -14.85 2.54
C GLY A 79 3.47 -14.73 1.28
N LEU A 80 4.09 -14.33 0.18
CA LEU A 80 3.48 -14.39 -1.16
C LEU A 80 3.32 -15.85 -1.59
N ALA A 81 2.12 -16.25 -1.99
CA ALA A 81 1.83 -17.63 -2.36
C ALA A 81 2.48 -18.03 -3.69
N SER A 82 2.56 -17.12 -4.65
CA SER A 82 3.10 -17.38 -5.98
C SER A 82 4.61 -17.18 -6.04
N ARG A 83 5.35 -18.16 -6.60
CA ARG A 83 6.78 -18.00 -6.89
C ARG A 83 7.06 -16.83 -7.83
N THR A 84 6.17 -16.61 -8.78
CA THR A 84 6.27 -15.48 -9.71
C THR A 84 6.11 -14.14 -8.99
N ASP A 85 5.20 -14.03 -8.03
CA ASP A 85 5.06 -12.81 -7.23
C ASP A 85 6.22 -12.61 -6.26
N GLN A 86 6.77 -13.68 -5.69
CA GLN A 86 8.00 -13.61 -4.91
C GLN A 86 9.16 -13.08 -5.75
N ALA A 87 9.38 -13.66 -6.93
CA ALA A 87 10.42 -13.18 -7.85
C ALA A 87 10.21 -11.73 -8.30
N ARG A 88 8.95 -11.35 -8.52
CA ARG A 88 8.57 -9.98 -8.87
C ARG A 88 8.84 -9.00 -7.72
N ALA A 89 8.56 -9.38 -6.50
CA ALA A 89 8.87 -8.59 -5.31
C ALA A 89 10.37 -8.36 -5.17
N TYR A 90 11.18 -9.42 -5.28
CA TYR A 90 12.63 -9.30 -5.27
C TYR A 90 13.18 -8.47 -6.43
N LYS A 91 12.60 -8.56 -7.63
CA LYS A 91 12.93 -7.71 -8.77
C LYS A 91 12.82 -6.22 -8.45
N TYR A 92 11.68 -5.81 -7.89
CA TYR A 92 11.47 -4.40 -7.55
C TYR A 92 12.34 -3.93 -6.40
N LEU A 93 12.63 -4.79 -5.41
CA LEU A 93 13.63 -4.48 -4.39
C LEU A 93 15.03 -4.29 -5.01
N ALA A 94 15.42 -5.15 -5.95
CA ALA A 94 16.68 -4.99 -6.68
C ALA A 94 16.73 -3.64 -7.41
N PHE A 95 15.68 -3.26 -8.12
CA PHE A 95 15.61 -1.97 -8.80
C PHE A 95 15.77 -0.80 -7.81
N ILE A 96 15.03 -0.81 -6.70
CA ILE A 96 15.12 0.20 -5.65
C ILE A 96 16.55 0.29 -5.12
N TYR A 97 17.17 -0.84 -4.80
CA TYR A 97 18.53 -0.85 -4.29
C TYR A 97 19.56 -0.35 -5.30
N CYS A 98 19.40 -0.69 -6.56
CA CYS A 98 20.28 -0.20 -7.61
C CYS A 98 20.16 1.32 -7.83
N VAL A 99 18.95 1.87 -7.86
CA VAL A 99 18.76 3.33 -8.06
C VAL A 99 19.10 4.16 -6.83
N THR A 100 19.28 3.51 -5.69
CA THR A 100 19.71 4.15 -4.43
C THR A 100 21.15 3.80 -4.05
N ASP A 101 21.98 3.43 -5.02
CA ASP A 101 23.41 3.12 -4.91
C ASP A 101 23.78 1.98 -3.96
N ARG A 102 22.81 1.14 -3.61
CA ARG A 102 23.00 -0.05 -2.75
C ARG A 102 23.26 -1.30 -3.62
N VAL A 103 24.34 -1.28 -4.40
CA VAL A 103 24.63 -2.28 -5.43
C VAL A 103 24.78 -3.71 -4.87
N ALA A 104 25.28 -3.86 -3.65
CA ALA A 104 25.40 -5.17 -3.02
C ALA A 104 24.02 -5.80 -2.76
N GLN A 105 23.08 -5.02 -2.22
CA GLN A 105 21.71 -5.46 -1.99
C GLN A 105 20.98 -5.69 -3.33
N CYS A 106 21.15 -4.80 -4.31
CA CYS A 106 20.61 -4.99 -5.65
C CYS A 106 20.99 -6.38 -6.23
N ARG A 107 22.26 -6.74 -6.12
CA ARG A 107 22.75 -8.05 -6.58
C ARG A 107 22.13 -9.20 -5.82
N GLN A 108 22.01 -9.05 -4.50
CA GLN A 108 21.39 -10.06 -3.65
C GLN A 108 19.93 -10.29 -4.02
N GLU A 109 19.16 -9.21 -4.25
CA GLU A 109 17.75 -9.35 -4.58
C GLU A 109 17.52 -9.95 -5.99
N PHE A 110 18.38 -9.68 -6.96
CA PHE A 110 18.33 -10.43 -8.21
C PHE A 110 18.63 -11.92 -8.03
N SER A 111 19.56 -12.27 -7.15
CA SER A 111 19.82 -13.67 -6.81
C SER A 111 18.58 -14.31 -6.16
N ASN A 112 17.94 -13.60 -5.24
CA ASN A 112 16.71 -14.04 -4.58
C ASN A 112 15.55 -14.23 -5.59
N ALA A 113 15.42 -13.31 -6.56
CA ALA A 113 14.40 -13.43 -7.61
C ALA A 113 14.59 -14.71 -8.46
N ILE A 114 15.83 -15.02 -8.87
CA ILE A 114 16.16 -16.22 -9.63
C ILE A 114 15.96 -17.47 -8.77
N ALA A 115 16.29 -17.43 -7.48
CA ALA A 115 16.07 -18.54 -6.57
C ALA A 115 14.59 -18.82 -6.31
N ALA A 116 13.77 -17.77 -6.19
CA ALA A 116 12.34 -17.89 -6.02
C ALA A 116 11.64 -18.50 -7.26
N ASP A 117 12.01 -18.02 -8.44
CA ASP A 117 11.52 -18.55 -9.72
C ASP A 117 12.68 -18.74 -10.70
N PRO A 118 13.15 -19.97 -10.94
CA PRO A 118 14.23 -20.24 -11.91
C PRO A 118 13.92 -19.79 -13.35
N LYS A 119 12.66 -19.58 -13.69
CA LYS A 119 12.23 -19.05 -15.00
C LYS A 119 12.24 -17.53 -15.06
N PHE A 120 12.48 -16.87 -13.90
CA PHE A 120 12.50 -15.42 -13.83
C PHE A 120 13.50 -14.83 -14.82
N SER A 121 13.06 -13.81 -15.56
CA SER A 121 13.91 -13.00 -16.42
C SER A 121 13.39 -11.56 -16.47
N LEU A 122 14.29 -10.62 -16.65
CA LEU A 122 13.91 -9.25 -16.97
C LEU A 122 13.40 -9.16 -18.41
N SER A 123 12.47 -8.28 -18.66
CA SER A 123 12.08 -7.91 -20.03
C SER A 123 13.29 -7.29 -20.76
N PRO A 124 13.30 -7.27 -22.10
CA PRO A 124 14.41 -6.65 -22.86
C PRO A 124 14.67 -5.19 -22.45
N ALA A 125 13.62 -4.43 -22.21
CA ALA A 125 13.73 -3.03 -21.77
C ALA A 125 14.37 -2.92 -20.38
N GLU A 126 13.94 -3.76 -19.42
CA GLU A 126 14.53 -3.79 -18.08
C GLU A 126 15.98 -4.27 -18.09
N ALA A 127 16.29 -5.31 -18.87
CA ALA A 127 17.65 -5.84 -18.98
C ALA A 127 18.62 -4.87 -19.67
N GLY A 128 18.10 -3.97 -20.51
CA GLY A 128 18.87 -2.91 -21.17
C GLY A 128 19.11 -1.67 -20.28
N HIS A 129 18.48 -1.58 -19.12
CA HIS A 129 18.58 -0.40 -18.27
C HIS A 129 20.02 -0.18 -17.77
N PRO A 130 20.57 1.06 -17.85
CA PRO A 130 21.99 1.32 -17.55
C PRO A 130 22.38 1.04 -16.10
N THR A 131 21.48 1.26 -15.14
CA THR A 131 21.78 1.13 -13.71
C THR A 131 21.79 -0.33 -13.25
N TRP A 132 20.73 -1.09 -13.51
CA TRP A 132 20.61 -2.45 -12.98
C TRP A 132 20.87 -3.56 -14.01
N GLY A 133 20.81 -3.25 -15.30
CA GLY A 133 21.04 -4.24 -16.36
C GLY A 133 22.39 -4.97 -16.25
N PRO A 134 23.52 -4.24 -16.08
CA PRO A 134 24.83 -4.87 -15.86
C PRO A 134 24.87 -5.74 -14.60
N VAL A 135 24.24 -5.31 -13.50
CA VAL A 135 24.18 -6.07 -12.24
C VAL A 135 23.41 -7.39 -12.45
N TYR A 136 22.25 -7.31 -13.10
CA TYR A 136 21.42 -8.48 -13.42
C TYR A 136 22.16 -9.49 -14.29
N ARG A 137 22.81 -9.05 -15.39
CA ARG A 137 23.58 -9.94 -16.27
C ARG A 137 24.70 -10.65 -15.53
N ASN A 138 25.39 -9.95 -14.63
CA ASN A 138 26.45 -10.56 -13.82
C ASN A 138 25.92 -11.65 -12.87
N VAL A 139 24.73 -11.46 -12.31
CA VAL A 139 24.09 -12.47 -11.46
C VAL A 139 23.60 -13.67 -12.29
N ARG A 140 22.99 -13.41 -13.44
CA ARG A 140 22.42 -14.45 -14.32
C ARG A 140 23.48 -15.33 -14.98
N GLY A 141 24.67 -14.81 -15.20
CA GLY A 141 25.79 -15.51 -15.86
C GLY A 141 26.68 -16.34 -14.93
N ARG A 142 26.32 -16.41 -13.64
CA ARG A 142 26.99 -17.27 -12.65
C ARG A 142 26.28 -18.59 -12.50
#